data_075c653edc6549778dafff89fd55b57e
#
_entry.id   075c653edc6549778dafff89fd55b57e
#
_cell.length_a   1.000
_cell.length_b   1.000
_cell.length_c   1.000
_cell.angle_alpha   90.00
_cell.angle_beta   90.00
_cell.angle_gamma   90.00
#
_symmetry.space_group_name_H-M   'P 1'
#
loop_
_entity.id
_entity.type
_entity.pdbx_description
1 polymer ?
#
loop_
_entity_poly.entity_id
_entity_poly.type
_entity_poly.pdbx_seq_one_letter_code
_entity_poly.pdbx_strand_id
1 'polypeptide(L)'
;MEFILGTWRVSVERIPPSATELIAMYNHAARSWQRGLQHLGYPHAYRALFARLQADGWLPHRSSGIRVLDAGIGTAAFSVALASTWRAPLQLDGVDLVPAMLEEARRVLERQGIAAHLHQGNIRALPFAKETFDLVISAHALEHLAHPEIGMRELVRVLRPGAPLVLVITRPGLMDGLMRWKWRYRTIRMAQLVSWLEEAGVVQVCRYPLALGASLPHWMSVACIGVKESQLKCGDLEGV
;
A
#
# COMPACT_ATOMS: atom_id res chain seq x y z
N MET A 1 15.06 -19.91 -1.42
CA MET A 1 16.21 -20.40 -2.19
C MET A 1 16.10 -21.92 -2.14
N GLU A 2 16.01 -22.57 -3.27
CA GLU A 2 15.96 -24.05 -3.34
C GLU A 2 17.32 -24.57 -3.76
N PHE A 3 17.78 -25.60 -3.09
CA PHE A 3 19.01 -26.32 -3.41
C PHE A 3 18.68 -27.80 -3.60
N ILE A 4 19.27 -28.43 -4.61
CA ILE A 4 19.19 -29.87 -4.80
C ILE A 4 20.50 -30.48 -4.33
N LEU A 5 20.45 -31.31 -3.29
CA LEU A 5 21.56 -32.08 -2.75
C LEU A 5 21.26 -33.57 -2.97
N GLY A 6 21.79 -34.15 -4.06
CA GLY A 6 21.45 -35.49 -4.46
C GLY A 6 19.96 -35.64 -4.79
N THR A 7 19.23 -36.49 -4.05
CA THR A 7 17.79 -36.70 -4.17
C THR A 7 16.95 -35.78 -3.26
N TRP A 8 17.59 -34.93 -2.47
CA TRP A 8 16.92 -34.03 -1.53
C TRP A 8 16.71 -32.65 -2.11
N ARG A 9 15.48 -32.14 -1.99
CA ARG A 9 15.16 -30.73 -2.26
C ARG A 9 15.12 -29.99 -0.92
N VAL A 10 16.08 -29.09 -0.69
CA VAL A 10 16.15 -28.24 0.48
C VAL A 10 15.68 -26.84 0.12
N SER A 11 14.56 -26.40 0.68
CA SER A 11 14.08 -25.02 0.54
C SER A 11 14.47 -24.23 1.78
N VAL A 12 15.21 -23.13 1.59
CA VAL A 12 15.49 -22.17 2.65
C VAL A 12 14.51 -21.00 2.48
N GLU A 13 13.50 -20.96 3.32
CA GLU A 13 12.60 -19.83 3.44
C GLU A 13 12.99 -18.95 4.63
N ARG A 14 13.00 -17.66 4.39
CA ARG A 14 13.23 -16.70 5.47
C ARG A 14 11.92 -16.50 6.23
N ILE A 15 11.93 -16.72 7.52
CA ILE A 15 10.77 -16.48 8.38
C ILE A 15 10.56 -14.95 8.46
N PRO A 16 9.38 -14.44 8.10
CA PRO A 16 9.07 -13.02 8.27
C PRO A 16 9.14 -12.63 9.75
N PRO A 17 9.45 -11.37 10.08
CA PRO A 17 9.47 -10.93 11.47
C PRO A 17 8.09 -11.07 12.09
N SER A 18 8.05 -11.44 13.37
CA SER A 18 6.85 -11.35 14.17
C SER A 18 6.41 -9.89 14.32
N ALA A 19 5.16 -9.65 14.74
CA ALA A 19 4.66 -8.30 15.00
C ALA A 19 5.54 -7.54 16.01
N THR A 20 6.00 -8.21 17.07
CA THR A 20 6.88 -7.62 18.08
C THR A 20 8.24 -7.23 17.52
N GLU A 21 8.87 -8.10 16.70
CA GLU A 21 10.13 -7.79 16.03
C GLU A 21 9.99 -6.64 15.05
N LEU A 22 8.88 -6.59 14.30
CA LEU A 22 8.60 -5.52 13.36
C LEU A 22 8.46 -4.18 14.09
N ILE A 23 7.70 -4.14 15.19
CA ILE A 23 7.55 -2.95 16.04
C ILE A 23 8.91 -2.51 16.57
N ALA A 24 9.70 -3.40 17.13
CA ALA A 24 11.02 -3.07 17.66
C ALA A 24 11.94 -2.48 16.57
N MET A 25 11.98 -3.08 15.40
CA MET A 25 12.81 -2.64 14.27
C MET A 25 12.41 -1.24 13.78
N TYR A 26 11.13 -0.98 13.59
CA TYR A 26 10.65 0.28 13.05
C TYR A 26 10.53 1.40 14.08
N ASN A 27 10.37 1.10 15.37
CA ASN A 27 10.43 2.11 16.43
C ASN A 27 11.76 2.89 16.44
N HIS A 28 12.87 2.21 16.17
CA HIS A 28 14.19 2.86 16.06
C HIS A 28 14.41 3.55 14.71
N ALA A 29 13.69 3.12 13.67
CA ALA A 29 13.94 3.55 12.32
C ALA A 29 13.01 4.68 11.83
N ALA A 30 11.93 5.02 12.50
CA ALA A 30 10.87 5.90 12.00
C ALA A 30 11.41 7.24 11.44
N ARG A 31 12.25 7.96 12.19
CA ARG A 31 12.84 9.23 11.74
C ARG A 31 13.84 9.06 10.59
N SER A 32 14.63 7.99 10.61
CA SER A 32 15.59 7.70 9.55
C SER A 32 14.90 7.21 8.29
N TRP A 33 13.78 6.50 8.43
CA TRP A 33 12.92 6.06 7.36
C TRP A 33 12.37 7.22 6.54
N GLN A 34 11.78 8.22 7.22
CA GLN A 34 11.28 9.44 6.55
C GLN A 34 12.36 10.13 5.73
N ARG A 35 13.56 10.32 6.31
CA ARG A 35 14.70 10.90 5.59
C ARG A 35 15.13 10.04 4.40
N GLY A 36 15.16 8.71 4.58
CA GLY A 36 15.48 7.76 3.52
C GLY A 36 14.54 7.88 2.33
N LEU A 37 13.22 7.90 2.57
CA LEU A 37 12.22 8.08 1.51
C LEU A 37 12.39 9.40 0.76
N GLN A 38 12.71 10.50 1.48
CA GLN A 38 12.97 11.81 0.87
C GLN A 38 14.20 11.77 -0.05
N HIS A 39 15.33 11.23 0.41
CA HIS A 39 16.57 11.12 -0.39
C HIS A 39 16.40 10.22 -1.61
N LEU A 40 15.58 9.18 -1.50
CA LEU A 40 15.26 8.27 -2.61
C LEU A 40 14.23 8.86 -3.59
N GLY A 41 13.66 10.04 -3.32
CA GLY A 41 12.73 10.70 -4.22
C GLY A 41 11.29 10.18 -4.18
N TYR A 42 10.94 9.32 -3.21
CA TYR A 42 9.60 8.74 -3.09
C TYR A 42 8.47 9.79 -3.02
N PRO A 43 8.58 10.91 -2.27
CA PRO A 43 7.51 11.90 -2.24
C PRO A 43 7.19 12.49 -3.61
N HIS A 44 8.20 12.68 -4.47
CA HIS A 44 7.99 13.14 -5.84
C HIS A 44 7.33 12.07 -6.70
N ALA A 45 7.83 10.82 -6.63
CA ALA A 45 7.30 9.70 -7.37
C ALA A 45 5.83 9.39 -7.02
N TYR A 46 5.47 9.48 -5.74
CA TYR A 46 4.10 9.30 -5.29
C TYR A 46 3.16 10.40 -5.79
N ARG A 47 3.60 11.68 -5.78
CA ARG A 47 2.81 12.78 -6.36
C ARG A 47 2.61 12.58 -7.86
N ALA A 48 3.64 12.21 -8.60
CA ALA A 48 3.55 11.92 -10.02
C ALA A 48 2.59 10.75 -10.30
N LEU A 49 2.61 9.70 -9.47
CA LEU A 49 1.69 8.59 -9.56
C LEU A 49 0.23 9.07 -9.39
N PHE A 50 -0.09 9.77 -8.31
CA PHE A 50 -1.47 10.23 -8.07
C PHE A 50 -1.95 11.21 -9.13
N ALA A 51 -1.10 12.12 -9.61
CA ALA A 51 -1.43 13.00 -10.72
C ALA A 51 -1.75 12.21 -11.99
N ARG A 52 -1.01 11.14 -12.27
CA ARG A 52 -1.26 10.26 -13.39
C ARG A 52 -2.55 9.47 -13.22
N LEU A 53 -2.78 8.88 -12.05
CA LEU A 53 -4.01 8.14 -11.75
C LEU A 53 -5.25 9.02 -11.87
N GLN A 54 -5.14 10.30 -11.49
CA GLN A 54 -6.22 11.27 -11.64
C GLN A 54 -6.49 11.60 -13.12
N ALA A 55 -5.43 11.82 -13.90
CA ALA A 55 -5.52 12.09 -15.34
C ALA A 55 -6.12 10.90 -16.12
N ASP A 56 -5.82 9.68 -15.70
CA ASP A 56 -6.32 8.45 -16.31
C ASP A 56 -7.73 8.06 -15.80
N GLY A 57 -8.35 8.87 -14.90
CA GLY A 57 -9.72 8.67 -14.43
C GLY A 57 -9.88 7.55 -13.37
N TRP A 58 -8.80 7.07 -12.78
CA TRP A 58 -8.88 6.03 -11.75
C TRP A 58 -9.38 6.51 -10.40
N LEU A 59 -9.13 7.77 -10.07
CA LEU A 59 -9.49 8.29 -8.75
C LEU A 59 -10.95 8.80 -8.76
N PRO A 60 -11.71 8.62 -7.66
CA PRO A 60 -13.11 9.00 -7.62
C PRO A 60 -13.28 10.51 -7.75
N HIS A 61 -14.19 10.92 -8.63
CA HIS A 61 -14.59 12.33 -8.81
C HIS A 61 -15.82 12.63 -7.96
N ARG A 62 -15.61 13.05 -6.70
CA ARG A 62 -16.71 13.45 -5.81
C ARG A 62 -16.43 14.83 -5.22
N SER A 63 -17.29 15.81 -5.56
CA SER A 63 -17.24 17.17 -4.99
C SER A 63 -17.54 17.20 -3.50
N SER A 64 -18.35 16.26 -2.99
CA SER A 64 -18.69 16.09 -1.58
C SER A 64 -17.54 15.56 -0.71
N GLY A 65 -16.40 15.22 -1.31
CA GLY A 65 -15.26 14.61 -0.63
C GLY A 65 -15.28 13.09 -0.65
N ILE A 66 -14.16 12.51 -0.23
CA ILE A 66 -13.97 11.06 -0.15
C ILE A 66 -13.38 10.65 1.20
N ARG A 67 -13.67 9.41 1.60
CA ARG A 67 -13.02 8.77 2.73
C ARG A 67 -11.94 7.80 2.26
N VAL A 68 -10.72 8.04 2.73
CA VAL A 68 -9.52 7.32 2.30
C VAL A 68 -8.92 6.57 3.47
N LEU A 69 -8.52 5.32 3.24
CA LEU A 69 -7.66 4.56 4.15
C LEU A 69 -6.24 4.49 3.58
N ASP A 70 -5.24 4.86 4.38
CA ASP A 70 -3.83 4.49 4.16
C ASP A 70 -3.46 3.35 5.11
N ALA A 71 -3.36 2.13 4.57
CA ALA A 71 -3.08 0.93 5.34
C ALA A 71 -1.57 0.63 5.35
N GLY A 72 -0.96 0.71 6.53
CA GLY A 72 0.47 0.76 6.70
C GLY A 72 1.00 2.16 6.38
N ILE A 73 0.36 3.19 6.96
CA ILE A 73 0.64 4.61 6.67
C ILE A 73 2.11 4.99 6.88
N GLY A 74 2.84 4.27 7.73
CA GLY A 74 4.23 4.56 8.05
C GLY A 74 4.39 6.01 8.53
N THR A 75 5.20 6.78 7.83
CA THR A 75 5.43 8.22 8.10
C THR A 75 4.54 9.15 7.25
N ALA A 76 3.44 8.65 6.69
CA ALA A 76 2.44 9.33 5.91
C ALA A 76 2.92 9.92 4.55
N ALA A 77 4.06 9.47 4.01
CA ALA A 77 4.58 10.01 2.75
C ALA A 77 3.63 9.80 1.57
N PHE A 78 2.91 8.66 1.54
CA PHE A 78 1.96 8.33 0.49
C PHE A 78 0.67 9.14 0.62
N SER A 79 0.14 9.27 1.84
CA SER A 79 -1.01 10.14 2.16
C SER A 79 -0.75 11.61 1.84
N VAL A 80 0.43 12.14 2.19
CA VAL A 80 0.82 13.53 1.85
C VAL A 80 0.87 13.75 0.35
N ALA A 81 1.39 12.78 -0.40
CA ALA A 81 1.42 12.86 -1.85
C ALA A 81 0.01 12.88 -2.45
N LEU A 82 -0.90 12.01 -1.97
CA LEU A 82 -2.31 12.03 -2.38
C LEU A 82 -2.94 13.39 -2.07
N ALA A 83 -2.86 13.85 -0.83
CA ALA A 83 -3.47 15.11 -0.40
C ALA A 83 -2.97 16.32 -1.20
N SER A 84 -1.68 16.32 -1.59
CA SER A 84 -1.09 17.41 -2.40
C SER A 84 -1.63 17.48 -3.84
N THR A 85 -2.20 16.39 -4.35
CA THR A 85 -2.80 16.32 -5.70
C THR A 85 -4.32 16.38 -5.66
N TRP A 86 -4.91 16.18 -4.50
CA TRP A 86 -6.36 16.11 -4.31
C TRP A 86 -6.96 17.48 -3.98
N ARG A 87 -8.01 17.90 -4.68
CA ARG A 87 -8.61 19.25 -4.53
C ARG A 87 -9.93 19.26 -3.76
N ALA A 88 -10.59 18.12 -3.64
CA ALA A 88 -11.85 18.00 -2.89
C ALA A 88 -11.60 17.67 -1.41
N PRO A 89 -12.60 17.81 -0.51
CA PRO A 89 -12.46 17.39 0.88
C PRO A 89 -12.02 15.93 0.99
N LEU A 90 -11.06 15.64 1.89
CA LEU A 90 -10.48 14.33 2.10
C LEU A 90 -10.53 13.98 3.58
N GLN A 91 -11.24 12.89 3.91
CA GLN A 91 -11.23 12.30 5.24
C GLN A 91 -10.22 11.15 5.25
N LEU A 92 -9.10 11.33 5.95
CA LEU A 92 -8.01 10.36 5.98
C LEU A 92 -8.06 9.55 7.28
N ASP A 93 -8.16 8.24 7.13
CA ASP A 93 -7.87 7.27 8.18
C ASP A 93 -6.52 6.60 7.86
N GLY A 94 -5.61 6.55 8.83
CA GLY A 94 -4.31 5.88 8.70
C GLY A 94 -4.17 4.76 9.71
N VAL A 95 -3.71 3.59 9.27
CA VAL A 95 -3.44 2.44 10.15
C VAL A 95 -1.97 2.06 10.04
N ASP A 96 -1.31 1.87 11.17
CA ASP A 96 0.02 1.25 11.24
C ASP A 96 0.14 0.38 12.50
N LEU A 97 0.96 -0.66 12.41
CA LEU A 97 1.24 -1.54 13.54
C LEU A 97 2.18 -0.87 14.57
N VAL A 98 3.05 0.04 14.10
CA VAL A 98 4.17 0.61 14.82
C VAL A 98 3.82 1.99 15.40
N PRO A 99 3.74 2.15 16.75
CA PRO A 99 3.39 3.43 17.38
C PRO A 99 4.31 4.60 16.97
N ALA A 100 5.61 4.36 16.84
CA ALA A 100 6.56 5.40 16.44
C ALA A 100 6.34 5.89 15.00
N MET A 101 5.83 5.03 14.10
CA MET A 101 5.42 5.43 12.76
C MET A 101 4.20 6.34 12.81
N LEU A 102 3.19 6.01 13.61
CA LEU A 102 1.99 6.84 13.78
C LEU A 102 2.32 8.21 14.38
N GLU A 103 3.25 8.26 15.35
CA GLU A 103 3.70 9.52 15.94
C GLU A 103 4.42 10.41 14.92
N GLU A 104 5.28 9.83 14.06
CA GLU A 104 5.92 10.58 12.99
C GLU A 104 4.92 10.97 11.90
N ALA A 105 3.97 10.07 11.55
CA ALA A 105 2.87 10.40 10.63
C ALA A 105 2.07 11.59 11.12
N ARG A 106 1.69 11.63 12.40
CA ARG A 106 0.97 12.76 13.01
C ARG A 106 1.73 14.06 12.81
N ARG A 107 3.03 14.09 13.16
CA ARG A 107 3.88 15.29 12.99
C ARG A 107 3.99 15.73 11.54
N VAL A 108 4.09 14.78 10.62
CA VAL A 108 4.19 15.09 9.19
C VAL A 108 2.87 15.66 8.67
N LEU A 109 1.74 15.05 9.01
CA LEU A 109 0.41 15.47 8.58
C LEU A 109 0.03 16.85 9.15
N GLU A 110 0.29 17.08 10.44
CA GLU A 110 0.07 18.38 11.10
C GLU A 110 0.86 19.50 10.43
N ARG A 111 2.15 19.26 10.12
CA ARG A 111 2.98 20.25 9.40
C ARG A 111 2.47 20.56 8.00
N GLN A 112 1.74 19.64 7.39
CA GLN A 112 1.14 19.81 6.06
C GLN A 112 -0.31 20.31 6.12
N GLY A 113 -0.87 20.53 7.34
CA GLY A 113 -2.26 20.93 7.50
C GLY A 113 -3.28 19.87 7.10
N ILE A 114 -2.89 18.58 7.12
CA ILE A 114 -3.75 17.46 6.74
C ILE A 114 -4.36 16.84 8.00
N ALA A 115 -5.68 16.94 8.13
CA ALA A 115 -6.42 16.25 9.19
C ALA A 115 -6.52 14.75 8.93
N ALA A 116 -6.22 13.92 9.93
CA ALA A 116 -6.30 12.47 9.82
C ALA A 116 -6.63 11.81 11.15
N HIS A 117 -7.34 10.68 11.08
CA HIS A 117 -7.53 9.76 12.20
C HIS A 117 -6.49 8.64 12.11
N LEU A 118 -5.61 8.55 13.10
CA LEU A 118 -4.54 7.55 13.13
C LEU A 118 -4.87 6.44 14.13
N HIS A 119 -4.81 5.20 13.66
CA HIS A 119 -5.17 4.01 14.42
C HIS A 119 -3.97 3.05 14.50
N GLN A 120 -3.63 2.62 15.70
CA GLN A 120 -2.72 1.48 15.84
C GLN A 120 -3.48 0.20 15.51
N GLY A 121 -3.01 -0.55 14.50
CA GLY A 121 -3.70 -1.75 14.06
C GLY A 121 -2.89 -2.61 13.09
N ASN A 122 -3.39 -3.81 12.87
CA ASN A 122 -2.81 -4.76 11.94
C ASN A 122 -3.63 -4.78 10.64
N ILE A 123 -2.97 -4.67 9.49
CA ILE A 123 -3.62 -4.72 8.17
C ILE A 123 -4.39 -6.05 7.98
N ARG A 124 -3.99 -7.14 8.65
CA ARG A 124 -4.68 -8.43 8.58
C ARG A 124 -6.02 -8.48 9.36
N ALA A 125 -6.32 -7.43 10.14
CA ALA A 125 -7.56 -7.30 10.90
C ALA A 125 -7.84 -5.81 11.10
N LEU A 126 -8.34 -5.15 10.06
CA LEU A 126 -8.60 -3.71 10.06
C LEU A 126 -9.82 -3.37 10.93
N PRO A 127 -9.73 -2.35 11.81
CA PRO A 127 -10.78 -1.99 12.77
C PRO A 127 -11.93 -1.18 12.11
N PHE A 128 -12.29 -1.53 10.89
CA PHE A 128 -13.33 -0.84 10.12
C PHE A 128 -14.37 -1.81 9.61
N ALA A 129 -15.61 -1.32 9.46
CA ALA A 129 -16.68 -2.07 8.81
C ALA A 129 -16.35 -2.32 7.32
N LYS A 130 -16.99 -3.31 6.73
CA LYS A 130 -16.92 -3.54 5.28
C LYS A 130 -17.42 -2.30 4.54
N GLU A 131 -16.88 -2.07 3.35
CA GLU A 131 -17.40 -1.06 2.41
C GLU A 131 -17.45 0.36 3.00
N THR A 132 -16.40 0.73 3.73
CA THR A 132 -16.30 2.01 4.44
C THR A 132 -15.63 3.09 3.58
N PHE A 133 -14.62 2.73 2.77
CA PHE A 133 -13.73 3.67 2.11
C PHE A 133 -14.02 3.81 0.61
N ASP A 134 -13.91 5.05 0.12
CA ASP A 134 -14.02 5.40 -1.30
C ASP A 134 -12.69 5.19 -2.05
N LEU A 135 -11.58 5.08 -1.32
CA LEU A 135 -10.24 4.78 -1.82
C LEU A 135 -9.43 4.11 -0.72
N VAL A 136 -8.74 3.04 -1.05
CA VAL A 136 -7.74 2.43 -0.16
C VAL A 136 -6.38 2.53 -0.83
N ILE A 137 -5.39 3.02 -0.08
CA ILE A 137 -3.99 3.08 -0.51
C ILE A 137 -3.10 2.31 0.45
N SER A 138 -2.03 1.72 -0.06
CA SER A 138 -1.01 1.05 0.76
C SER A 138 0.33 1.02 0.03
N ALA A 139 1.39 1.46 0.67
CA ALA A 139 2.72 1.47 0.07
C ALA A 139 3.73 0.72 0.94
N HIS A 140 4.38 -0.30 0.37
CA HIS A 140 5.45 -1.09 1.01
C HIS A 140 5.06 -1.74 2.35
N ALA A 141 3.79 -2.02 2.58
CA ALA A 141 3.29 -2.57 3.84
C ALA A 141 3.02 -4.09 3.76
N LEU A 142 2.44 -4.55 2.65
CA LEU A 142 2.08 -5.96 2.46
C LEU A 142 3.29 -6.90 2.51
N GLU A 143 4.46 -6.42 2.09
CA GLU A 143 5.72 -7.16 2.06
C GLU A 143 6.22 -7.57 3.45
N HIS A 144 5.75 -6.89 4.50
CA HIS A 144 6.09 -7.17 5.90
C HIS A 144 5.15 -8.18 6.57
N LEU A 145 4.06 -8.54 5.91
CA LEU A 145 3.11 -9.50 6.46
C LEU A 145 3.59 -10.94 6.26
N ALA A 146 3.41 -11.78 7.27
CA ALA A 146 3.62 -13.22 7.14
C ALA A 146 2.66 -13.84 6.11
N HIS A 147 1.44 -13.31 6.05
CA HIS A 147 0.35 -13.73 5.16
C HIS A 147 -0.22 -12.50 4.44
N PRO A 148 0.43 -12.02 3.35
CA PRO A 148 0.00 -10.83 2.60
C PRO A 148 -1.40 -10.97 2.00
N GLU A 149 -1.79 -12.20 1.63
CA GLU A 149 -3.10 -12.53 1.08
C GLU A 149 -4.25 -12.25 2.07
N ILE A 150 -3.99 -12.38 3.39
CA ILE A 150 -4.97 -12.01 4.42
C ILE A 150 -5.12 -10.49 4.47
N GLY A 151 -3.99 -9.77 4.46
CA GLY A 151 -4.00 -8.31 4.39
C GLY A 151 -4.73 -7.80 3.14
N MET A 152 -4.49 -8.43 1.99
CA MET A 152 -5.16 -8.09 0.74
C MET A 152 -6.69 -8.20 0.86
N ARG A 153 -7.19 -9.34 1.39
CA ARG A 153 -8.63 -9.52 1.61
C ARG A 153 -9.22 -8.46 2.54
N GLU A 154 -8.51 -8.05 3.58
CA GLU A 154 -8.95 -6.99 4.49
C GLU A 154 -8.99 -5.61 3.81
N LEU A 155 -8.00 -5.26 2.99
CA LEU A 155 -8.01 -4.02 2.19
C LEU A 155 -9.24 -3.96 1.28
N VAL A 156 -9.55 -5.07 0.59
CA VAL A 156 -10.71 -5.16 -0.30
C VAL A 156 -12.03 -5.23 0.50
N ARG A 157 -12.06 -5.86 1.67
CA ARG A 157 -13.25 -5.91 2.52
C ARG A 157 -13.73 -4.51 2.90
N VAL A 158 -12.81 -3.64 3.31
CA VAL A 158 -13.16 -2.28 3.77
C VAL A 158 -13.40 -1.30 2.62
N LEU A 159 -13.01 -1.65 1.40
CA LEU A 159 -13.21 -0.87 0.20
C LEU A 159 -14.66 -0.99 -0.29
N ARG A 160 -15.29 0.10 -0.70
CA ARG A 160 -16.63 0.10 -1.31
C ARG A 160 -16.63 -0.59 -2.67
N PRO A 161 -17.72 -1.22 -3.08
CA PRO A 161 -17.88 -1.68 -4.46
C PRO A 161 -17.66 -0.53 -5.46
N GLY A 162 -16.94 -0.80 -6.54
CA GLY A 162 -16.59 0.19 -7.56
C GLY A 162 -15.48 1.17 -7.13
N ALA A 163 -14.96 1.08 -5.91
CA ALA A 163 -13.89 1.96 -5.44
C ALA A 163 -12.49 1.41 -5.79
N PRO A 164 -11.50 2.30 -6.03
CA PRO A 164 -10.15 1.90 -6.37
C PRO A 164 -9.29 1.51 -5.16
N LEU A 165 -8.41 0.54 -5.37
CA LEU A 165 -7.32 0.13 -4.49
C LEU A 165 -5.98 0.47 -5.17
N VAL A 166 -5.12 1.24 -4.51
CA VAL A 166 -3.78 1.61 -5.01
C VAL A 166 -2.71 1.00 -4.13
N LEU A 167 -1.88 0.16 -4.70
CA LEU A 167 -0.79 -0.52 -3.99
C LEU A 167 0.55 -0.12 -4.59
N VAL A 168 1.56 0.06 -3.73
CA VAL A 168 2.96 0.16 -4.15
C VAL A 168 3.75 -0.94 -3.48
N ILE A 169 4.49 -1.71 -4.28
CA ILE A 169 5.38 -2.78 -3.80
C ILE A 169 6.80 -2.61 -4.34
N THR A 170 7.76 -3.16 -3.62
CA THR A 170 9.16 -3.24 -4.06
C THR A 170 9.29 -4.32 -5.15
N ARG A 171 9.97 -3.98 -6.24
CA ARG A 171 10.28 -4.95 -7.31
C ARG A 171 11.49 -5.80 -6.93
N PRO A 172 11.46 -7.10 -7.27
CA PRO A 172 12.66 -7.94 -7.15
C PRO A 172 13.81 -7.34 -7.97
N GLY A 173 15.01 -7.25 -7.38
CA GLY A 173 16.19 -6.71 -8.06
C GLY A 173 17.46 -6.86 -7.22
N LEU A 174 18.61 -6.44 -7.77
CA LEU A 174 19.91 -6.57 -7.09
C LEU A 174 19.95 -5.80 -5.76
N MET A 175 19.41 -4.58 -5.73
CA MET A 175 19.33 -3.76 -4.51
C MET A 175 18.32 -4.31 -3.49
N ASP A 176 17.29 -5.03 -3.96
CA ASP A 176 16.29 -5.69 -3.13
C ASP A 176 16.94 -6.67 -2.12
N GLY A 177 17.98 -7.40 -2.54
CA GLY A 177 18.69 -8.34 -1.67
C GLY A 177 19.25 -7.70 -0.38
N LEU A 178 19.92 -6.53 -0.51
CA LEU A 178 20.46 -5.78 0.61
C LEU A 178 19.35 -5.19 1.50
N MET A 179 18.33 -4.63 0.88
CA MET A 179 17.20 -4.04 1.60
C MET A 179 16.39 -5.12 2.35
N ARG A 180 16.15 -6.28 1.73
CA ARG A 180 15.53 -7.44 2.39
C ARG A 180 16.36 -7.95 3.56
N TRP A 181 17.68 -7.94 3.43
CA TRP A 181 18.56 -8.34 4.56
C TRP A 181 18.36 -7.39 5.74
N LYS A 182 18.32 -6.08 5.49
CA LYS A 182 18.17 -5.05 6.53
C LYS A 182 16.75 -5.01 7.13
N TRP A 183 15.70 -5.04 6.28
CA TRP A 183 14.32 -4.79 6.68
C TRP A 183 13.47 -6.06 6.79
N ARG A 184 14.05 -7.22 6.52
CA ARG A 184 13.45 -8.55 6.67
C ARG A 184 12.07 -8.72 6.02
N TYR A 185 11.79 -7.99 4.92
CA TYR A 185 10.54 -8.12 4.18
C TYR A 185 10.58 -9.24 3.13
N ARG A 186 9.43 -9.62 2.64
CA ARG A 186 9.26 -10.61 1.56
C ARG A 186 9.15 -9.92 0.22
N THR A 187 9.71 -10.51 -0.82
CA THR A 187 9.46 -10.06 -2.19
C THR A 187 8.14 -10.63 -2.67
N ILE A 188 7.23 -9.76 -3.09
CA ILE A 188 5.98 -10.14 -3.73
C ILE A 188 6.18 -10.07 -5.24
N ARG A 189 5.98 -11.20 -5.93
CA ARG A 189 6.03 -11.23 -7.40
C ARG A 189 4.74 -10.60 -7.94
N MET A 190 4.86 -9.85 -9.04
CA MET A 190 3.70 -9.17 -9.62
C MET A 190 2.57 -10.14 -10.00
N ALA A 191 2.90 -11.31 -10.57
CA ALA A 191 1.90 -12.33 -10.90
C ALA A 191 1.13 -12.81 -9.66
N GLN A 192 1.83 -12.96 -8.53
CA GLN A 192 1.22 -13.35 -7.26
C GLN A 192 0.34 -12.22 -6.70
N LEU A 193 0.78 -10.95 -6.80
CA LEU A 193 -0.03 -9.81 -6.39
C LEU A 193 -1.33 -9.72 -7.18
N VAL A 194 -1.24 -9.89 -8.51
CA VAL A 194 -2.41 -9.87 -9.39
C VAL A 194 -3.37 -11.02 -9.05
N SER A 195 -2.87 -12.25 -8.85
CA SER A 195 -3.71 -13.38 -8.41
C SER A 195 -4.46 -13.08 -7.11
N TRP A 196 -3.79 -12.53 -6.10
CA TRP A 196 -4.44 -12.16 -4.83
C TRP A 196 -5.47 -11.03 -4.98
N LEU A 197 -5.23 -10.08 -5.89
CA LEU A 197 -6.19 -9.02 -6.20
C LEU A 197 -7.46 -9.60 -6.84
N GLU A 198 -7.31 -10.45 -7.84
CA GLU A 198 -8.40 -11.11 -8.55
C GLU A 198 -9.19 -12.03 -7.60
N GLU A 199 -8.51 -12.85 -6.80
CA GLU A 199 -9.13 -13.70 -5.77
C GLU A 199 -9.91 -12.90 -4.70
N ALA A 200 -9.48 -11.67 -4.43
CA ALA A 200 -10.16 -10.77 -3.50
C ALA A 200 -11.31 -9.97 -4.14
N GLY A 201 -11.56 -10.14 -5.44
CA GLY A 201 -12.63 -9.44 -6.18
C GLY A 201 -12.22 -8.05 -6.67
N VAL A 202 -10.94 -7.85 -6.98
CA VAL A 202 -10.45 -6.64 -7.65
C VAL A 202 -10.32 -6.91 -9.14
N VAL A 203 -10.91 -6.07 -9.94
CA VAL A 203 -10.93 -6.14 -11.41
C VAL A 203 -10.17 -4.97 -12.03
N GLN A 204 -9.97 -5.00 -13.34
CA GLN A 204 -9.29 -3.95 -14.12
C GLN A 204 -7.90 -3.60 -13.59
N VAL A 205 -7.11 -4.62 -13.22
CA VAL A 205 -5.79 -4.41 -12.61
C VAL A 205 -4.81 -3.82 -13.60
N CYS A 206 -4.33 -2.60 -13.34
CA CYS A 206 -3.32 -1.89 -14.13
C CYS A 206 -2.03 -1.67 -13.34
N ARG A 207 -0.90 -1.55 -14.05
CA ARG A 207 0.42 -1.33 -13.47
C ARG A 207 0.97 0.01 -13.89
N TYR A 208 1.57 0.72 -12.93
CA TYR A 208 2.22 2.00 -13.16
C TYR A 208 3.67 1.94 -12.69
N PRO A 209 4.64 2.29 -13.55
CA PRO A 209 6.02 2.43 -13.11
C PRO A 209 6.11 3.62 -12.14
N LEU A 210 6.85 3.42 -11.06
CA LEU A 210 7.13 4.50 -10.12
C LEU A 210 8.42 5.19 -10.56
N ALA A 211 8.33 6.42 -11.04
CA ALA A 211 9.48 7.20 -11.47
C ALA A 211 10.17 7.83 -10.25
N LEU A 212 11.26 7.23 -9.79
CA LEU A 212 12.09 7.71 -8.67
C LEU A 212 13.20 8.63 -9.21
N GLY A 213 12.87 9.87 -9.56
CA GLY A 213 13.86 10.88 -9.97
C GLY A 213 14.77 10.51 -11.15
N ALA A 214 15.64 11.44 -11.57
CA ALA A 214 16.58 11.21 -12.67
C ALA A 214 17.77 10.29 -12.30
N SER A 215 18.01 10.05 -11.00
CA SER A 215 19.22 9.39 -10.50
C SER A 215 19.04 7.97 -10.02
N LEU A 216 17.78 7.48 -9.88
CA LEU A 216 17.49 6.13 -9.41
C LEU A 216 16.65 5.37 -10.43
N PRO A 217 16.99 4.11 -10.66
CA PRO A 217 16.31 3.33 -11.68
C PRO A 217 14.82 3.14 -11.33
N HIS A 218 13.96 3.32 -12.32
CA HIS A 218 12.50 3.10 -12.26
C HIS A 218 12.08 1.66 -11.86
N TRP A 219 13.05 0.83 -11.52
CA TRP A 219 12.88 -0.61 -11.26
C TRP A 219 12.76 -0.96 -9.77
N MET A 220 12.96 0.01 -8.82
CA MET A 220 12.91 -0.30 -7.39
C MET A 220 11.49 -0.57 -6.88
N SER A 221 10.49 0.07 -7.45
CA SER A 221 9.10 -0.09 -7.02
C SER A 221 8.13 -0.03 -8.19
N VAL A 222 6.95 -0.58 -8.00
CA VAL A 222 5.86 -0.55 -8.97
C VAL A 222 4.55 -0.30 -8.24
N ALA A 223 3.71 0.52 -8.83
CA ALA A 223 2.34 0.69 -8.38
C ALA A 223 1.40 -0.25 -9.14
N CYS A 224 0.38 -0.72 -8.46
CA CYS A 224 -0.71 -1.49 -9.00
C CYS A 224 -2.01 -0.84 -8.57
N ILE A 225 -2.94 -0.66 -9.48
CA ILE A 225 -4.28 -0.16 -9.20
C ILE A 225 -5.30 -1.12 -9.78
N GLY A 226 -6.41 -1.29 -9.08
CA GLY A 226 -7.58 -2.00 -9.56
C GLY A 226 -8.81 -1.51 -8.84
N VAL A 227 -9.98 -1.93 -9.30
CA VAL A 227 -11.29 -1.51 -8.77
C VAL A 227 -11.96 -2.72 -8.13
N LYS A 228 -12.49 -2.57 -6.92
CA LYS A 228 -13.32 -3.62 -6.31
C LYS A 228 -14.56 -3.83 -7.17
N GLU A 229 -14.83 -5.08 -7.52
CA GLU A 229 -15.98 -5.47 -8.31
C GLU A 229 -17.28 -4.92 -7.68
N SER A 230 -18.08 -4.24 -8.48
CA SER A 230 -19.41 -3.82 -8.06
C SER A 230 -20.35 -5.01 -8.18
N GLN A 231 -21.00 -5.38 -7.09
CA GLN A 231 -22.10 -6.34 -7.13
C GLN A 231 -23.27 -5.66 -7.86
N LEU A 232 -23.22 -5.62 -9.19
CA LEU A 232 -24.43 -5.41 -9.99
C LEU A 232 -25.30 -6.64 -9.74
N LYS A 233 -26.39 -6.47 -9.01
CA LYS A 233 -27.43 -7.47 -8.96
C LYS A 233 -27.87 -7.72 -10.40
N CYS A 234 -27.78 -8.96 -10.83
CA CYS A 234 -28.27 -9.44 -12.12
C CYS A 234 -29.82 -9.36 -12.18
N GLY A 235 -30.41 -8.22 -11.81
CA GLY A 235 -31.85 -7.99 -11.66
C GLY A 235 -32.35 -6.70 -12.30
N ASP A 236 -31.46 -5.82 -12.76
CA ASP A 236 -31.88 -4.51 -13.29
C ASP A 236 -31.92 -4.45 -14.83
N LEU A 237 -31.90 -5.60 -15.52
CA LEU A 237 -32.03 -5.69 -16.99
C LEU A 237 -33.35 -6.29 -17.46
N GLU A 238 -34.32 -6.53 -16.58
CA GLU A 238 -35.68 -6.90 -16.96
C GLU A 238 -36.62 -5.68 -16.78
N GLY A 239 -36.53 -4.72 -17.67
CA GLY A 239 -37.44 -3.56 -17.59
C GLY A 239 -37.14 -2.46 -18.59
N VAL A 240 -37.03 -2.80 -19.89
CA VAL A 240 -37.31 -1.87 -21.02
C VAL A 240 -37.94 -2.65 -22.15
#